data_faa32dfacf79ae44fccd3de7f807059d
#
_entry.id   faa32dfacf79ae44fccd3de7f807059d
#
_cell.length_a   1.000
_cell.length_b   1.000
_cell.length_c   1.000
_cell.angle_alpha   90.00
_cell.angle_beta   90.00
_cell.angle_gamma   90.00
#
_symmetry.space_group_name_H-M   'P 1'
#
loop_
_entity.id
_entity.type
_entity.pdbx_description
1 polymer ?
#
loop_
_entity_poly.entity_id
_entity_poly.type
_entity_poly.pdbx_seq_one_letter_code
_entity_poly.pdbx_strand_id
1 'polypeptide(L)'
;WGGATALGSKMPFGNELPSFNLFNQNNNNQVSPLLLSNKGRYIWSDQPFTFSVKQGVLNIDSPFEVVEAQKHGSTLRDAYVAAMKAHFPPSGKLPDSLFFTMPQYNTWIELMYNQNEKDVLKYADDIVKNGFPPGIIMIDDNWQHYYGNFEFKPDRFPNPKNMVKRLHDMGFKVMLWISPFVTADSPEYRLLAEKGYLLKDTTHQPAI
;
A
#
# COMPACT_ATOMS: atom_id res chain seq x y z
N TRP A 1 -15.96 -7.64 -11.01
CA TRP A 1 -14.80 -6.83 -10.66
C TRP A 1 -14.18 -7.28 -9.34
N GLY A 2 -12.91 -6.98 -9.08
CA GLY A 2 -12.24 -7.19 -7.80
C GLY A 2 -11.19 -8.30 -7.81
N GLY A 3 -10.82 -8.80 -6.64
CA GLY A 3 -9.85 -9.86 -6.43
C GLY A 3 -8.40 -9.38 -6.41
N ALA A 4 -7.88 -8.82 -7.49
CA ALA A 4 -6.50 -8.36 -7.54
C ALA A 4 -6.30 -7.18 -8.49
N THR A 5 -5.37 -6.28 -8.14
CA THR A 5 -4.96 -5.16 -8.99
C THR A 5 -4.41 -5.65 -10.33
N ALA A 6 -3.69 -6.77 -10.33
CA ALA A 6 -3.16 -7.41 -11.54
C ALA A 6 -4.24 -7.82 -12.58
N LEU A 7 -5.49 -7.95 -12.15
CA LEU A 7 -6.63 -8.26 -13.03
C LEU A 7 -7.32 -7.02 -13.61
N GLY A 8 -6.83 -5.82 -13.32
CA GLY A 8 -7.49 -4.56 -13.71
C GLY A 8 -7.84 -4.47 -15.19
N SER A 9 -6.90 -4.83 -16.07
CA SER A 9 -7.12 -4.83 -17.53
C SER A 9 -8.14 -5.88 -18.04
N LYS A 10 -8.49 -6.87 -17.20
CA LYS A 10 -9.46 -7.92 -17.50
C LYS A 10 -10.85 -7.62 -16.93
N MET A 11 -11.01 -6.52 -16.22
CA MET A 11 -12.28 -6.11 -15.64
C MET A 11 -13.07 -5.25 -16.61
N PRO A 12 -14.40 -5.44 -16.71
CA PRO A 12 -15.23 -6.44 -16.04
C PRO A 12 -14.90 -7.85 -16.53
N PHE A 13 -14.90 -8.83 -15.63
CA PHE A 13 -14.76 -10.23 -16.03
C PHE A 13 -15.92 -10.64 -16.94
N GLY A 14 -15.57 -11.20 -18.09
CA GLY A 14 -16.53 -11.69 -19.06
C GLY A 14 -17.05 -13.09 -18.71
N ASN A 15 -17.36 -13.88 -19.76
CA ASN A 15 -17.82 -15.26 -19.59
C ASN A 15 -16.70 -16.24 -19.22
N GLU A 16 -15.44 -15.86 -19.46
CA GLU A 16 -14.28 -16.69 -19.19
C GLU A 16 -13.21 -15.89 -18.47
N LEU A 17 -12.74 -16.42 -17.35
CA LEU A 17 -11.55 -15.99 -16.63
C LEU A 17 -10.83 -17.24 -16.14
N PRO A 18 -9.57 -17.45 -16.52
CA PRO A 18 -8.76 -18.52 -15.96
C PRO A 18 -8.69 -18.45 -14.45
N SER A 19 -8.41 -19.58 -13.81
CA SER A 19 -8.27 -19.65 -12.36
C SER A 19 -7.21 -18.65 -11.87
N PHE A 20 -7.58 -17.86 -10.88
CA PHE A 20 -6.72 -16.89 -10.23
C PHE A 20 -6.69 -17.13 -8.72
N ASN A 21 -5.49 -17.25 -8.18
CA ASN A 21 -5.26 -17.59 -6.79
C ASN A 21 -4.91 -16.34 -5.99
N LEU A 22 -5.72 -15.99 -4.98
CA LEU A 22 -5.49 -14.86 -4.08
C LEU A 22 -4.52 -15.16 -2.93
N PHE A 23 -4.13 -16.44 -2.73
CA PHE A 23 -3.12 -16.81 -1.72
C PHE A 23 -1.71 -16.45 -2.16
N ASN A 24 -1.48 -16.37 -3.46
CA ASN A 24 -0.16 -16.21 -4.01
C ASN A 24 0.02 -14.81 -4.60
N GLN A 25 0.99 -14.08 -4.11
CA GLN A 25 1.34 -12.74 -4.58
C GLN A 25 2.12 -12.81 -5.91
N ASN A 26 1.54 -13.47 -6.92
CA ASN A 26 2.18 -13.75 -8.20
C ASN A 26 2.65 -12.50 -8.97
N ASN A 27 2.38 -11.28 -8.50
CA ASN A 27 2.75 -10.05 -9.21
C ASN A 27 3.13 -8.90 -8.27
N ASN A 28 3.45 -9.16 -7.02
CA ASN A 28 3.79 -8.13 -6.01
C ASN A 28 2.76 -6.98 -5.93
N ASN A 29 1.49 -7.27 -6.23
CA ASN A 29 0.40 -6.30 -6.20
C ASN A 29 -0.66 -6.71 -5.17
N GLN A 30 -1.44 -5.72 -4.75
CA GLN A 30 -2.50 -5.94 -3.78
C GLN A 30 -3.53 -6.93 -4.30
N VAL A 31 -3.94 -7.80 -3.41
CA VAL A 31 -5.10 -8.68 -3.55
C VAL A 31 -6.13 -8.36 -2.48
N SER A 32 -7.39 -8.60 -2.80
CA SER A 32 -8.48 -8.48 -1.83
C SER A 32 -9.50 -9.58 -2.10
N PRO A 33 -9.90 -10.35 -1.09
CA PRO A 33 -10.92 -11.41 -1.24
C PRO A 33 -12.32 -10.81 -1.36
N LEU A 34 -12.47 -9.80 -2.21
CA LEU A 34 -13.72 -9.09 -2.53
C LEU A 34 -13.96 -9.14 -4.04
N LEU A 35 -15.11 -9.68 -4.44
CA LEU A 35 -15.60 -9.64 -5.82
C LEU A 35 -16.93 -8.89 -5.89
N LEU A 36 -17.11 -8.08 -6.91
CA LEU A 36 -18.28 -7.23 -7.11
C LEU A 36 -18.96 -7.53 -8.44
N SER A 37 -20.29 -7.47 -8.46
CA SER A 37 -21.12 -7.65 -9.65
C SER A 37 -21.93 -6.39 -9.94
N ASN A 38 -22.11 -6.09 -11.24
CA ASN A 38 -23.04 -5.06 -11.70
C ASN A 38 -24.53 -5.41 -11.49
N LYS A 39 -24.81 -6.54 -10.88
CA LYS A 39 -26.17 -6.97 -10.48
C LYS A 39 -26.42 -6.79 -8.98
N GLY A 40 -25.65 -5.94 -8.30
CA GLY A 40 -25.80 -5.63 -6.88
C GLY A 40 -25.36 -6.77 -5.96
N ARG A 41 -24.49 -7.65 -6.41
CA ARG A 41 -23.96 -8.76 -5.59
C ARG A 41 -22.51 -8.52 -5.28
N TYR A 42 -22.08 -8.93 -4.09
CA TYR A 42 -20.66 -9.05 -3.76
C TYR A 42 -20.37 -10.40 -3.11
N ILE A 43 -19.11 -10.78 -3.17
CA ILE A 43 -18.53 -11.90 -2.43
C ILE A 43 -17.40 -11.35 -1.59
N TRP A 44 -17.40 -11.73 -0.33
CA TRP A 44 -16.37 -11.39 0.63
C TRP A 44 -15.90 -12.63 1.37
N SER A 45 -14.63 -12.65 1.74
CA SER A 45 -14.06 -13.62 2.68
C SER A 45 -12.99 -12.93 3.51
N ASP A 46 -12.87 -13.29 4.78
CA ASP A 46 -11.76 -12.84 5.64
C ASP A 46 -10.44 -13.56 5.30
N GLN A 47 -10.53 -14.58 4.47
CA GLN A 47 -9.39 -15.37 4.02
C GLN A 47 -9.32 -15.36 2.49
N PRO A 48 -8.11 -15.51 1.92
CA PRO A 48 -7.97 -15.60 0.48
C PRO A 48 -8.64 -16.85 -0.08
N PHE A 49 -8.99 -16.81 -1.37
CA PHE A 49 -9.58 -17.92 -2.12
C PHE A 49 -9.07 -17.91 -3.56
N THR A 50 -9.31 -19.00 -4.26
CA THR A 50 -9.10 -19.11 -5.71
C THR A 50 -10.43 -18.92 -6.42
N PHE A 51 -10.45 -18.21 -7.55
CA PHE A 51 -11.67 -18.04 -8.33
C PHE A 51 -11.43 -18.12 -9.84
N SER A 52 -12.48 -18.48 -10.57
CA SER A 52 -12.48 -18.49 -12.03
C SER A 52 -13.88 -18.15 -12.54
N VAL A 53 -13.98 -17.73 -13.80
CA VAL A 53 -15.27 -17.63 -14.49
C VAL A 53 -15.26 -18.60 -15.66
N LYS A 54 -16.28 -19.47 -15.74
CA LYS A 54 -16.48 -20.41 -16.85
C LYS A 54 -17.92 -20.31 -17.32
N GLN A 55 -18.11 -20.05 -18.58
CA GLN A 55 -19.45 -19.88 -19.19
C GLN A 55 -20.34 -18.89 -18.43
N GLY A 56 -19.75 -17.80 -17.95
CA GLY A 56 -20.45 -16.79 -17.17
C GLY A 56 -20.75 -17.17 -15.70
N VAL A 57 -20.33 -18.35 -15.26
CA VAL A 57 -20.50 -18.80 -13.89
C VAL A 57 -19.19 -18.54 -13.09
N LEU A 58 -19.34 -17.82 -11.99
CA LEU A 58 -18.24 -17.61 -11.05
C LEU A 58 -18.07 -18.86 -10.18
N ASN A 59 -16.90 -19.45 -10.24
CA ASN A 59 -16.50 -20.58 -9.40
C ASN A 59 -15.50 -20.08 -8.37
N ILE A 60 -15.69 -20.48 -7.11
CA ILE A 60 -14.81 -20.17 -5.98
C ILE A 60 -14.38 -21.48 -5.34
N ASP A 61 -13.08 -21.57 -5.07
CA ASP A 61 -12.48 -22.67 -4.33
C ASP A 61 -11.72 -22.07 -3.13
N SER A 62 -12.12 -22.48 -1.93
CA SER A 62 -11.55 -22.01 -0.67
C SER A 62 -11.36 -23.19 0.27
N PRO A 63 -10.17 -23.33 0.89
CA PRO A 63 -9.94 -24.28 1.97
C PRO A 63 -10.58 -23.83 3.31
N PHE A 64 -11.13 -22.61 3.36
CA PHE A 64 -11.77 -22.02 4.53
C PHE A 64 -13.28 -22.05 4.39
N GLU A 65 -14.01 -22.18 5.50
CA GLU A 65 -15.46 -22.45 5.47
C GLU A 65 -16.32 -21.26 5.06
N VAL A 66 -15.81 -20.04 5.12
CA VAL A 66 -16.66 -18.84 5.02
C VAL A 66 -16.33 -18.00 3.81
N VAL A 67 -17.15 -18.14 2.77
CA VAL A 67 -17.27 -17.17 1.69
C VAL A 67 -18.68 -16.60 1.72
N GLU A 68 -18.81 -15.32 2.04
CA GLU A 68 -20.11 -14.65 2.07
C GLU A 68 -20.52 -14.18 0.67
N ALA A 69 -21.69 -14.60 0.24
CA ALA A 69 -22.32 -14.10 -0.99
C ALA A 69 -23.56 -13.26 -0.62
N GLN A 70 -23.48 -11.96 -0.87
CA GLN A 70 -24.51 -11.00 -0.48
C GLN A 70 -25.12 -10.32 -1.72
N LYS A 71 -26.42 -9.97 -1.66
CA LYS A 71 -27.09 -9.16 -2.67
C LYS A 71 -27.66 -7.90 -2.04
N HIS A 72 -27.24 -6.74 -2.55
CA HIS A 72 -27.72 -5.43 -2.15
C HIS A 72 -28.00 -4.57 -3.39
N GLY A 73 -29.25 -4.25 -3.62
CA GLY A 73 -29.66 -3.47 -4.78
C GLY A 73 -29.50 -4.21 -6.12
N SER A 74 -29.19 -3.46 -7.18
CA SER A 74 -29.15 -3.96 -8.56
C SER A 74 -27.98 -3.46 -9.41
N THR A 75 -27.09 -2.66 -8.82
CA THR A 75 -25.98 -2.02 -9.55
C THR A 75 -24.63 -2.38 -8.91
N LEU A 76 -23.54 -2.13 -9.65
CA LEU A 76 -22.17 -2.25 -9.13
C LEU A 76 -21.95 -1.32 -7.91
N ARG A 77 -22.50 -0.10 -7.96
CA ARG A 77 -22.40 0.86 -6.87
C ARG A 77 -23.07 0.34 -5.60
N ASP A 78 -24.24 -0.29 -5.73
CA ASP A 78 -24.94 -0.85 -4.56
C ASP A 78 -24.12 -1.96 -3.91
N ALA A 79 -23.56 -2.86 -4.72
CA ALA A 79 -22.67 -3.92 -4.23
C ALA A 79 -21.45 -3.35 -3.50
N TYR A 80 -20.79 -2.35 -4.14
CA TYR A 80 -19.61 -1.70 -3.55
C TYR A 80 -19.93 -1.02 -2.22
N VAL A 81 -20.96 -0.18 -2.18
CA VAL A 81 -21.35 0.55 -0.97
C VAL A 81 -21.73 -0.41 0.18
N ALA A 82 -22.43 -1.49 -0.14
CA ALA A 82 -22.80 -2.49 0.85
C ALA A 82 -21.56 -3.22 1.42
N ALA A 83 -20.65 -3.67 0.54
CA ALA A 83 -19.41 -4.31 0.96
C ALA A 83 -18.53 -3.38 1.80
N MET A 84 -18.38 -2.11 1.39
CA MET A 84 -17.61 -1.11 2.16
C MET A 84 -18.19 -0.86 3.53
N LYS A 85 -19.52 -0.74 3.65
CA LYS A 85 -20.18 -0.56 4.96
C LYS A 85 -20.01 -1.77 5.88
N ALA A 86 -20.06 -2.98 5.31
CA ALA A 86 -19.99 -4.21 6.10
C ALA A 86 -18.55 -4.52 6.56
N HIS A 87 -17.57 -4.41 5.66
CA HIS A 87 -16.22 -4.93 5.88
C HIS A 87 -15.16 -3.84 6.06
N PHE A 88 -15.43 -2.61 5.59
CA PHE A 88 -14.50 -1.47 5.65
C PHE A 88 -15.19 -0.20 6.17
N PRO A 89 -15.83 -0.25 7.35
CA PRO A 89 -16.55 0.91 7.87
C PRO A 89 -15.58 2.08 8.09
N PRO A 90 -15.92 3.30 7.62
CA PRO A 90 -15.07 4.45 7.80
C PRO A 90 -14.93 4.79 9.30
N SER A 91 -13.71 5.12 9.70
CA SER A 91 -13.42 5.53 11.08
C SER A 91 -14.03 6.89 11.48
N GLY A 92 -14.54 7.66 10.51
CA GLY A 92 -14.96 9.05 10.68
C GLY A 92 -13.80 10.04 10.80
N LYS A 93 -12.56 9.57 10.72
CA LYS A 93 -11.34 10.42 10.72
C LYS A 93 -10.83 10.57 9.30
N LEU A 94 -10.43 11.77 8.94
CA LEU A 94 -9.76 12.05 7.67
C LEU A 94 -8.30 12.45 7.96
N PRO A 95 -7.37 12.12 7.07
CA PRO A 95 -6.03 12.69 7.13
C PRO A 95 -6.09 14.21 6.88
N ASP A 96 -4.96 14.89 7.06
CA ASP A 96 -4.84 16.32 6.77
C ASP A 96 -5.34 16.64 5.35
N SER A 97 -6.07 17.74 5.22
CA SER A 97 -6.63 18.19 3.94
C SER A 97 -5.57 18.38 2.85
N LEU A 98 -4.34 18.66 3.22
CA LEU A 98 -3.21 18.78 2.29
C LEU A 98 -3.01 17.53 1.42
N PHE A 99 -3.36 16.34 1.93
CA PHE A 99 -3.30 15.10 1.14
C PHE A 99 -4.28 15.07 -0.05
N PHE A 100 -5.27 15.96 -0.06
CA PHE A 100 -6.29 16.03 -1.11
C PHE A 100 -6.19 17.30 -1.96
N THR A 101 -5.58 18.36 -1.42
CA THR A 101 -5.59 19.69 -2.03
C THR A 101 -4.25 20.11 -2.61
N MET A 102 -3.15 19.44 -2.26
CA MET A 102 -1.80 19.80 -2.69
C MET A 102 -1.12 18.62 -3.40
N PRO A 103 -0.17 18.91 -4.30
CA PRO A 103 0.62 17.86 -4.93
C PRO A 103 1.42 17.04 -3.91
N GLN A 104 1.59 15.76 -4.21
CA GLN A 104 2.46 14.87 -3.48
C GLN A 104 3.62 14.47 -4.39
N TYR A 105 4.82 14.90 -4.01
CA TYR A 105 6.06 14.60 -4.71
C TYR A 105 6.77 13.46 -4.02
N ASN A 106 7.32 12.55 -4.79
CA ASN A 106 8.08 11.42 -4.28
C ASN A 106 9.47 11.43 -4.89
N THR A 107 10.50 11.36 -4.07
CA THR A 107 11.89 11.39 -4.53
C THR A 107 12.35 10.07 -5.17
N TRP A 108 11.56 9.00 -5.10
CA TRP A 108 11.94 7.68 -5.62
C TRP A 108 12.29 7.71 -7.11
N ILE A 109 11.45 8.35 -7.94
CA ILE A 109 11.64 8.36 -9.39
C ILE A 109 12.97 9.02 -9.79
N GLU A 110 13.40 10.04 -9.06
CA GLU A 110 14.63 10.79 -9.37
C GLU A 110 15.87 10.18 -8.68
N LEU A 111 15.76 9.78 -7.42
CA LEU A 111 16.90 9.43 -6.60
C LEU A 111 17.02 7.92 -6.34
N MET A 112 15.94 7.17 -6.44
CA MET A 112 15.89 5.74 -6.09
C MET A 112 16.58 5.47 -4.76
N TYR A 113 17.56 4.58 -4.70
CA TYR A 113 18.34 4.27 -3.50
C TYR A 113 19.40 5.32 -3.12
N ASN A 114 19.56 6.38 -3.92
CA ASN A 114 20.56 7.43 -3.70
C ASN A 114 20.00 8.63 -2.91
N GLN A 115 19.05 8.39 -2.04
CA GLN A 115 18.48 9.43 -1.18
C GLN A 115 19.59 10.12 -0.39
N ASN A 116 19.69 11.44 -0.51
CA ASN A 116 20.65 12.26 0.23
C ASN A 116 20.17 13.70 0.34
N GLU A 117 20.66 14.43 1.34
CA GLU A 117 20.24 15.79 1.68
C GLU A 117 20.38 16.76 0.50
N LYS A 118 21.51 16.72 -0.20
CA LYS A 118 21.80 17.65 -1.32
C LYS A 118 20.80 17.48 -2.45
N ASP A 119 20.55 16.26 -2.88
CA ASP A 119 19.72 15.98 -4.04
C ASP A 119 18.23 16.10 -3.71
N VAL A 120 17.81 15.80 -2.48
CA VAL A 120 16.46 16.10 -2.01
C VAL A 120 16.17 17.60 -2.05
N LEU A 121 17.09 18.41 -1.56
CA LEU A 121 16.96 19.88 -1.61
C LEU A 121 16.95 20.39 -3.05
N LYS A 122 17.82 19.85 -3.92
CA LYS A 122 17.84 20.18 -5.34
C LYS A 122 16.51 19.84 -6.01
N TYR A 123 15.95 18.68 -5.74
CA TYR A 123 14.67 18.25 -6.29
C TYR A 123 13.54 19.21 -5.89
N ALA A 124 13.49 19.62 -4.62
CA ALA A 124 12.52 20.59 -4.14
C ALA A 124 12.72 21.99 -4.79
N ASP A 125 13.96 22.45 -4.91
CA ASP A 125 14.29 23.68 -5.64
C ASP A 125 13.81 23.64 -7.09
N ASP A 126 14.04 22.54 -7.79
CA ASP A 126 13.65 22.38 -9.19
C ASP A 126 12.13 22.39 -9.37
N ILE A 127 11.37 21.79 -8.44
CA ILE A 127 9.90 21.87 -8.43
C ILE A 127 9.46 23.35 -8.41
N VAL A 128 9.96 24.13 -7.45
CA VAL A 128 9.58 25.54 -7.30
C VAL A 128 10.03 26.37 -8.48
N LYS A 129 11.28 26.21 -8.95
CA LYS A 129 11.84 26.97 -10.10
C LYS A 129 11.08 26.72 -11.40
N ASN A 130 10.52 25.55 -11.57
CA ASN A 130 9.71 25.21 -12.74
C ASN A 130 8.22 25.61 -12.58
N GLY A 131 7.87 26.33 -11.54
CA GLY A 131 6.53 26.90 -11.33
C GLY A 131 5.51 25.90 -10.80
N PHE A 132 5.92 24.73 -10.32
CA PHE A 132 5.03 23.80 -9.65
C PHE A 132 4.80 24.24 -8.20
N PRO A 133 3.57 24.14 -7.68
CA PRO A 133 3.29 24.52 -6.31
C PRO A 133 3.95 23.57 -5.31
N PRO A 134 4.50 24.07 -4.20
CA PRO A 134 4.93 23.21 -3.11
C PRO A 134 3.73 22.46 -2.51
N GLY A 135 4.01 21.31 -1.92
CA GLY A 135 2.99 20.46 -1.32
C GLY A 135 3.61 19.51 -0.30
N ILE A 136 3.40 18.20 -0.47
CA ILE A 136 4.04 17.19 0.36
C ILE A 136 5.20 16.58 -0.43
N ILE A 137 6.40 16.57 0.13
CA ILE A 137 7.56 15.87 -0.42
C ILE A 137 7.86 14.64 0.43
N MET A 138 7.81 13.46 -0.17
CA MET A 138 8.18 12.21 0.47
C MET A 138 9.63 11.87 0.12
N ILE A 139 10.48 11.78 1.14
CA ILE A 139 11.81 11.20 1.03
C ILE A 139 11.63 9.69 1.10
N ASP A 140 11.94 9.03 -0.03
CA ASP A 140 11.65 7.61 -0.22
C ASP A 140 12.72 6.70 0.38
N ASP A 141 12.63 5.42 0.08
CA ASP A 141 13.42 4.34 0.64
C ASP A 141 14.94 4.66 0.74
N ASN A 142 15.56 4.10 1.74
CA ASN A 142 17.01 4.21 1.98
C ASN A 142 17.49 5.55 2.56
N TRP A 143 16.58 6.34 3.17
CA TRP A 143 16.95 7.51 3.95
C TRP A 143 17.49 7.15 5.35
N GLN A 144 17.01 6.03 5.91
CA GLN A 144 17.39 5.49 7.21
C GLN A 144 18.60 4.54 7.11
N HIS A 145 19.22 4.24 8.24
CA HIS A 145 20.35 3.31 8.32
C HIS A 145 20.01 1.94 7.74
N TYR A 146 18.89 1.36 8.19
CA TYR A 146 18.35 0.08 7.76
C TYR A 146 16.88 0.00 8.17
N TYR A 147 16.17 -0.99 7.66
CA TYR A 147 14.75 -1.16 7.98
C TYR A 147 14.55 -1.48 9.46
N GLY A 148 13.61 -0.78 10.08
CA GLY A 148 13.33 -0.83 11.50
C GLY A 148 14.05 0.23 12.33
N ASN A 149 15.10 0.86 11.80
CA ASN A 149 15.76 2.02 12.37
C ASN A 149 15.27 3.29 11.69
N PHE A 150 14.75 4.23 12.46
CA PHE A 150 14.15 5.47 11.91
C PHE A 150 15.04 6.69 12.15
N GLU A 151 16.34 6.52 12.03
CA GLU A 151 17.32 7.58 12.07
C GLU A 151 17.91 7.84 10.69
N PHE A 152 18.12 9.10 10.33
CA PHE A 152 18.77 9.46 9.08
C PHE A 152 20.21 8.94 9.02
N LYS A 153 20.63 8.42 7.87
CA LYS A 153 22.04 8.07 7.61
C LYS A 153 22.91 9.32 7.65
N PRO A 154 23.86 9.45 8.60
CA PRO A 154 24.63 10.69 8.77
C PRO A 154 25.54 11.03 7.58
N ASP A 155 26.04 10.02 6.86
CA ASP A 155 26.87 10.18 5.68
C ASP A 155 26.11 10.76 4.47
N ARG A 156 24.80 10.53 4.42
CA ARG A 156 23.91 11.01 3.35
C ARG A 156 23.10 12.23 3.77
N PHE A 157 22.77 12.34 5.03
CA PHE A 157 21.99 13.41 5.62
C PHE A 157 22.74 14.02 6.81
N PRO A 158 23.78 14.82 6.55
CA PRO A 158 24.64 15.38 7.61
C PRO A 158 23.89 16.38 8.50
N ASN A 159 22.88 17.04 8.01
CA ASN A 159 22.07 17.98 8.78
C ASN A 159 20.57 17.90 8.47
N PRO A 160 19.91 16.76 8.79
CA PRO A 160 18.52 16.52 8.39
C PRO A 160 17.55 17.54 9.00
N LYS A 161 17.84 18.06 10.20
CA LYS A 161 17.03 19.09 10.83
C LYS A 161 17.03 20.39 10.00
N ASN A 162 18.18 20.80 9.48
CA ASN A 162 18.28 21.98 8.60
C ASN A 162 17.65 21.71 7.25
N MET A 163 17.82 20.51 6.67
CA MET A 163 17.17 20.10 5.44
C MET A 163 15.65 20.22 5.56
N VAL A 164 15.06 19.63 6.59
CA VAL A 164 13.61 19.71 6.84
C VAL A 164 13.15 21.14 7.02
N LYS A 165 13.91 21.97 7.77
CA LYS A 165 13.60 23.38 7.90
C LYS A 165 13.58 24.10 6.55
N ARG A 166 14.58 23.88 5.70
CA ARG A 166 14.65 24.50 4.36
C ARG A 166 13.48 24.06 3.47
N LEU A 167 13.09 22.78 3.51
CA LEU A 167 11.90 22.27 2.81
C LEU A 167 10.63 22.99 3.30
N HIS A 168 10.49 23.18 4.61
CA HIS A 168 9.39 23.93 5.19
C HIS A 168 9.41 25.41 4.76
N ASP A 169 10.58 26.05 4.73
CA ASP A 169 10.73 27.44 4.28
C ASP A 169 10.35 27.61 2.79
N MET A 170 10.53 26.58 1.96
CA MET A 170 10.05 26.50 0.58
C MET A 170 8.55 26.19 0.45
N GLY A 171 7.85 25.93 1.56
CA GLY A 171 6.42 25.63 1.60
C GLY A 171 6.05 24.14 1.54
N PHE A 172 7.01 23.23 1.51
CA PHE A 172 6.73 21.80 1.55
C PHE A 172 6.42 21.30 2.96
N LYS A 173 5.57 20.27 3.05
CA LYS A 173 5.53 19.35 4.19
C LYS A 173 6.39 18.14 3.86
N VAL A 174 7.06 17.60 4.88
CA VAL A 174 7.97 16.46 4.68
C VAL A 174 7.31 15.18 5.19
N MET A 175 7.36 14.15 4.37
CA MET A 175 6.96 12.79 4.70
C MET A 175 8.16 11.86 4.50
N LEU A 176 8.31 10.88 5.37
CA LEU A 176 9.34 9.85 5.24
C LEU A 176 8.69 8.54 4.86
N TRP A 177 9.25 7.86 3.87
CA TRP A 177 8.84 6.52 3.52
C TRP A 177 9.21 5.53 4.64
N ILE A 178 8.33 4.61 4.93
CA ILE A 178 8.57 3.52 5.88
C ILE A 178 8.07 2.21 5.33
N SER A 179 8.70 1.11 5.75
CA SER A 179 8.18 -0.24 5.54
C SER A 179 7.99 -0.97 6.87
N PRO A 180 7.15 -1.99 6.91
CA PRO A 180 6.98 -2.83 8.10
C PRO A 180 8.12 -3.84 8.29
N PHE A 181 9.11 -3.85 7.40
CA PHE A 181 10.23 -4.77 7.46
C PHE A 181 11.27 -4.32 8.49
N VAL A 182 11.99 -5.29 9.02
CA VAL A 182 13.10 -5.07 9.95
C VAL A 182 14.30 -5.86 9.44
N THR A 183 15.43 -5.18 9.30
CA THR A 183 16.66 -5.81 8.82
C THR A 183 17.10 -6.89 9.79
N ALA A 184 17.35 -8.10 9.29
CA ALA A 184 17.85 -9.22 10.07
C ALA A 184 19.16 -8.85 10.82
N ASP A 185 19.34 -9.44 12.01
CA ASP A 185 20.48 -9.21 12.90
C ASP A 185 20.68 -7.76 13.41
N SER A 186 19.76 -6.85 13.12
CA SER A 186 19.77 -5.53 13.72
C SER A 186 19.40 -5.56 15.21
N PRO A 187 19.76 -4.53 16.00
CA PRO A 187 19.29 -4.42 17.38
C PRO A 187 17.75 -4.44 17.49
N GLU A 188 17.06 -3.78 16.56
CA GLU A 188 15.61 -3.73 16.50
C GLU A 188 15.00 -5.12 16.20
N TYR A 189 15.62 -5.88 15.29
CA TYR A 189 15.20 -7.25 15.02
C TYR A 189 15.28 -8.12 16.30
N ARG A 190 16.39 -8.06 17.01
CA ARG A 190 16.57 -8.83 18.26
C ARG A 190 15.56 -8.45 19.32
N LEU A 191 15.33 -7.15 19.50
CA LEU A 191 14.33 -6.64 20.45
C LEU A 191 12.91 -7.10 20.08
N LEU A 192 12.54 -7.03 18.79
CA LEU A 192 11.21 -7.42 18.33
C LEU A 192 11.02 -8.93 18.36
N ALA A 193 12.07 -9.71 18.07
CA ALA A 193 12.06 -11.16 18.22
C ALA A 193 11.86 -11.58 19.68
N GLU A 194 12.59 -10.96 20.64
CA GLU A 194 12.45 -11.19 22.07
C GLU A 194 11.00 -10.89 22.54
N LYS A 195 10.43 -9.80 22.07
CA LYS A 195 9.04 -9.41 22.40
C LYS A 195 7.97 -10.19 21.66
N GLY A 196 8.34 -11.05 20.73
CA GLY A 196 7.39 -11.84 19.93
C GLY A 196 6.56 -11.02 18.93
N TYR A 197 7.06 -9.87 18.48
CA TYR A 197 6.35 -8.96 17.57
C TYR A 197 6.63 -9.24 16.08
N LEU A 198 7.61 -10.06 15.76
CA LEU A 198 7.89 -10.46 14.39
C LEU A 198 6.85 -11.48 13.89
N LEU A 199 6.44 -11.32 12.64
CA LEU A 199 5.65 -12.34 11.97
C LEU A 199 6.45 -13.64 11.91
N LYS A 200 5.76 -14.76 12.07
CA LYS A 200 6.37 -16.09 12.07
C LYS A 200 5.86 -16.89 10.86
N ASP A 201 6.74 -17.69 10.32
CA ASP A 201 6.40 -18.67 9.31
C ASP A 201 5.70 -19.91 9.92
N THR A 202 5.40 -20.90 9.09
CA THR A 202 4.77 -22.18 9.53
C THR A 202 5.64 -23.03 10.45
N THR A 203 6.92 -22.71 10.57
CA THR A 203 7.87 -23.37 11.49
C THR A 203 8.04 -22.62 12.81
N HIS A 204 7.23 -21.56 13.01
CA HIS A 204 7.31 -20.64 14.17
C HIS A 204 8.60 -19.84 14.28
N GLN A 205 9.37 -19.74 13.19
CA GLN A 205 10.51 -18.85 13.07
C GLN A 205 10.10 -17.51 12.49
N PRO A 206 10.83 -16.41 12.80
CA PRO A 206 10.57 -15.12 12.15
C PRO A 206 10.58 -15.28 10.63
N ALA A 207 9.53 -14.77 9.97
CA ALA A 207 9.44 -14.77 8.51
C ALA A 207 10.50 -13.79 7.93
N ILE A 208 11.30 -14.27 6.97
CA ILE A 208 12.37 -13.51 6.30
C ILE A 208 11.93 -13.18 4.87
#